data_5ba996f1370817bf30a7f22eac884694
#
_entry.id   5ba996f1370817bf30a7f22eac884694
#
_cell.length_a   1.000
_cell.length_b   1.000
_cell.length_c   1.000
_cell.angle_alpha   90.00
_cell.angle_beta   90.00
_cell.angle_gamma   90.00
#
_symmetry.space_group_name_H-M   'P 1'
#
loop_
_entity.id
_entity.type
_entity.pdbx_description
1 polymer ?
#
loop_
_entity_poly.entity_id
_entity_poly.type
_entity_poly.pdbx_seq_one_letter_code
_entity_poly.pdbx_strand_id
1 'polypeptide(L)'
;MKLATFIDASQHTVIGAVDTASHTVLALQAAHRQHKGSDSPHLVDMLALMDGAEPALALARDIERLGAGAGPHRHALGSVKLLAPVPVPRQIRDFNNAEDHMRNAPAGMQMLVARMKGQPVPARSEVQVSIPDVNFSQPIFYISNRFNVVGTEATVEWPSYSEWFDYEGEFGFFIGKGGKNISKADAPKHIFGYTVFNDFSARDKQIREMEGRMGPTKGKSFDTGNAMGPWIVTADEIPNSRDLKVQVRVNGEVWGDSSTSSMIHSFEDMIAYISECETLHVGEFFGSGTMAGCCSLECDRWMKDGDVIEVEFERIGVLRNPVKRLKK
;
A
#
# COMPACT_ATOMS: atom_id res chain seq x y z
N MET A 1 -8.37 -15.58 -1.55
CA MET A 1 -8.98 -15.24 -0.25
C MET A 1 -8.56 -13.83 0.20
N LYS A 2 -9.32 -13.20 1.11
CA LYS A 2 -8.97 -11.90 1.69
C LYS A 2 -8.52 -12.10 3.13
N LEU A 3 -7.35 -11.54 3.48
CA LEU A 3 -6.70 -11.75 4.77
C LEU A 3 -6.47 -10.42 5.47
N ALA A 4 -7.01 -10.25 6.67
CA ALA A 4 -6.85 -9.05 7.48
C ALA A 4 -6.10 -9.32 8.78
N THR A 5 -5.42 -8.32 9.29
CA THR A 5 -4.95 -8.23 10.67
C THR A 5 -5.86 -7.29 11.42
N PHE A 6 -6.36 -7.68 12.58
CA PHE A 6 -7.30 -6.86 13.35
C PHE A 6 -7.16 -7.08 14.86
N ILE A 7 -7.75 -6.17 15.63
CA ILE A 7 -7.85 -6.30 17.09
C ILE A 7 -9.20 -6.94 17.41
N ASP A 8 -9.17 -8.09 18.09
CA ASP A 8 -10.34 -8.80 18.55
C ASP A 8 -10.99 -8.17 19.81
N ALA A 9 -12.11 -8.72 20.24
CA ALA A 9 -12.82 -8.26 21.44
C ALA A 9 -11.99 -8.38 22.73
N SER A 10 -10.98 -9.25 22.76
CA SER A 10 -10.06 -9.45 23.88
C SER A 10 -8.83 -8.57 23.81
N GLN A 11 -8.79 -7.62 22.89
CA GLN A 11 -7.68 -6.70 22.62
C GLN A 11 -6.39 -7.39 22.13
N HIS A 12 -6.51 -8.57 21.54
CA HIS A 12 -5.39 -9.24 20.89
C HIS A 12 -5.33 -8.91 19.40
N THR A 13 -4.13 -8.74 18.90
CA THR A 13 -3.89 -8.68 17.44
C THR A 13 -3.94 -10.09 16.87
N VAL A 14 -4.85 -10.31 15.92
CA VAL A 14 -5.08 -11.61 15.28
C VAL A 14 -5.22 -11.45 13.78
N ILE A 15 -5.05 -12.54 13.03
CA ILE A 15 -5.32 -12.58 11.60
C ILE A 15 -6.65 -13.27 11.31
N GLY A 16 -7.30 -12.85 10.23
CA GLY A 16 -8.60 -13.40 9.85
C GLY A 16 -8.85 -13.45 8.36
N ALA A 17 -9.77 -14.32 7.99
CA ALA A 17 -10.32 -14.42 6.65
C ALA A 17 -11.56 -13.51 6.54
N VAL A 18 -11.53 -12.59 5.57
CA VAL A 18 -12.59 -11.61 5.34
C VAL A 18 -13.56 -12.12 4.29
N ASP A 19 -14.83 -12.11 4.65
CA ASP A 19 -15.96 -12.30 3.73
C ASP A 19 -16.64 -10.95 3.48
N THR A 20 -16.41 -10.40 2.30
CA THR A 20 -16.97 -9.10 1.91
C THR A 20 -18.46 -9.18 1.59
N ALA A 21 -19.00 -10.36 1.25
CA ALA A 21 -20.43 -10.53 0.96
C ALA A 21 -21.28 -10.48 2.25
N SER A 22 -20.79 -11.12 3.32
CA SER A 22 -21.44 -11.08 4.64
C SER A 22 -20.96 -9.93 5.54
N HIS A 23 -19.97 -9.12 5.10
CA HIS A 23 -19.30 -8.08 5.89
C HIS A 23 -18.75 -8.59 7.23
N THR A 24 -18.06 -9.73 7.20
CA THR A 24 -17.52 -10.37 8.40
C THR A 24 -16.04 -10.74 8.25
N VAL A 25 -15.38 -10.99 9.37
CA VAL A 25 -14.03 -11.55 9.45
C VAL A 25 -14.02 -12.74 10.41
N LEU A 26 -13.43 -13.86 9.98
CA LEU A 26 -13.23 -15.07 10.79
C LEU A 26 -11.84 -15.03 11.42
N ALA A 27 -11.73 -15.03 12.74
CA ALA A 27 -10.46 -15.14 13.46
C ALA A 27 -9.86 -16.55 13.25
N LEU A 28 -8.82 -16.64 12.42
CA LEU A 28 -8.30 -17.93 11.94
C LEU A 28 -7.74 -18.81 13.06
N GLN A 29 -6.93 -18.26 13.98
CA GLN A 29 -6.33 -19.03 15.07
C GLN A 29 -7.40 -19.58 16.03
N ALA A 30 -8.40 -18.76 16.38
CA ALA A 30 -9.47 -19.17 17.28
C ALA A 30 -10.36 -20.25 16.62
N ALA A 31 -10.69 -20.09 15.35
CA ALA A 31 -11.43 -21.10 14.59
C ALA A 31 -10.61 -22.40 14.43
N HIS A 32 -9.31 -22.30 14.18
CA HIS A 32 -8.42 -23.45 14.14
C HIS A 32 -8.43 -24.23 15.45
N ARG A 33 -8.28 -23.54 16.59
CA ARG A 33 -8.32 -24.16 17.93
C ARG A 33 -9.64 -24.88 18.15
N GLN A 34 -10.78 -24.30 17.74
CA GLN A 34 -12.10 -24.92 17.85
C GLN A 34 -12.20 -26.20 17.02
N HIS A 35 -11.66 -26.23 15.81
CA HIS A 35 -11.80 -27.38 14.89
C HIS A 35 -10.72 -28.45 15.03
N LYS A 36 -9.51 -28.07 15.47
CA LYS A 36 -8.34 -28.97 15.54
C LYS A 36 -7.86 -29.21 16.96
N GLY A 37 -8.41 -28.52 17.99
CA GLY A 37 -8.07 -28.70 19.39
C GLY A 37 -6.75 -28.05 19.84
N SER A 38 -6.02 -27.39 18.98
CA SER A 38 -4.72 -26.76 19.27
C SER A 38 -4.49 -25.51 18.44
N ASP A 39 -3.49 -24.72 18.82
CA ASP A 39 -3.03 -23.59 18.04
C ASP A 39 -2.11 -24.04 16.88
N SER A 40 -2.12 -23.25 15.80
CA SER A 40 -1.18 -23.40 14.69
C SER A 40 -0.10 -22.31 14.75
N PRO A 41 1.18 -22.66 14.65
CA PRO A 41 2.24 -21.65 14.58
C PRO A 41 2.16 -20.77 13.34
N HIS A 42 1.46 -21.20 12.30
CA HIS A 42 1.28 -20.46 11.06
C HIS A 42 0.13 -19.42 11.10
N LEU A 43 -0.69 -19.44 12.16
CA LEU A 43 -1.85 -18.54 12.27
C LEU A 43 -1.70 -17.48 13.38
N VAL A 44 -0.48 -17.30 13.92
CA VAL A 44 -0.20 -16.34 14.99
C VAL A 44 -0.19 -14.89 14.49
N ASP A 45 0.34 -14.65 13.29
CA ASP A 45 0.34 -13.36 12.60
C ASP A 45 0.47 -13.55 11.08
N MET A 46 0.41 -12.45 10.33
CA MET A 46 0.43 -12.49 8.86
C MET A 46 1.80 -12.93 8.32
N LEU A 47 2.89 -12.58 8.97
CA LEU A 47 4.23 -13.01 8.55
C LEU A 47 4.43 -14.51 8.77
N ALA A 48 3.93 -15.05 9.88
CA ALA A 48 3.96 -16.49 10.14
C ALA A 48 3.12 -17.28 9.12
N LEU A 49 1.98 -16.71 8.70
CA LEU A 49 1.18 -17.29 7.61
C LEU A 49 1.96 -17.30 6.29
N MET A 50 2.60 -16.19 5.93
CA MET A 50 3.41 -16.09 4.71
C MET A 50 4.64 -17.02 4.76
N ASP A 51 5.33 -17.08 5.89
CA ASP A 51 6.50 -17.98 6.10
C ASP A 51 6.13 -19.47 5.96
N GLY A 52 4.90 -19.82 6.35
CA GLY A 52 4.37 -21.17 6.19
C GLY A 52 4.00 -21.53 4.75
N ALA A 53 4.11 -20.58 3.82
CA ALA A 53 3.90 -20.72 2.38
C ALA A 53 2.57 -21.43 2.03
N GLU A 54 2.52 -22.20 0.93
CA GLU A 54 1.29 -22.87 0.47
C GLU A 54 0.63 -23.78 1.52
N PRO A 55 1.35 -24.56 2.36
CA PRO A 55 0.71 -25.36 3.41
C PRO A 55 -0.06 -24.49 4.43
N ALA A 56 0.47 -23.36 4.83
CA ALA A 56 -0.21 -22.44 5.76
C ALA A 56 -1.41 -21.75 5.11
N LEU A 57 -1.29 -21.36 3.85
CA LEU A 57 -2.40 -20.76 3.10
C LEU A 57 -3.53 -21.79 2.87
N ALA A 58 -3.19 -23.03 2.55
CA ALA A 58 -4.15 -24.13 2.43
C ALA A 58 -4.86 -24.39 3.77
N LEU A 59 -4.13 -24.37 4.90
CA LEU A 59 -4.71 -24.47 6.23
C LEU A 59 -5.69 -23.32 6.48
N ALA A 60 -5.32 -22.07 6.16
CA ALA A 60 -6.20 -20.90 6.34
C ALA A 60 -7.49 -21.04 5.53
N ARG A 61 -7.42 -21.51 4.27
CA ARG A 61 -8.58 -21.78 3.41
C ARG A 61 -9.47 -22.90 3.98
N ASP A 62 -8.86 -23.97 4.52
CA ASP A 62 -9.62 -25.04 5.16
C ASP A 62 -10.38 -24.53 6.39
N ILE A 63 -9.75 -23.73 7.22
CA ILE A 63 -10.39 -23.14 8.41
C ILE A 63 -11.47 -22.13 8.00
N GLU A 64 -11.28 -21.33 6.97
CA GLU A 64 -12.32 -20.45 6.43
C GLU A 64 -13.55 -21.25 5.99
N ARG A 65 -13.35 -22.35 5.26
CA ARG A 65 -14.42 -23.25 4.81
C ARG A 65 -15.15 -23.92 5.98
N LEU A 66 -14.41 -24.42 6.98
CA LEU A 66 -14.99 -25.03 8.18
C LEU A 66 -15.73 -24.03 9.06
N GLY A 67 -15.25 -22.78 9.10
CA GLY A 67 -15.89 -21.67 9.81
C GLY A 67 -16.94 -20.91 8.99
N ALA A 68 -17.37 -21.47 7.83
CA ALA A 68 -18.43 -20.86 7.03
C ALA A 68 -19.76 -20.81 7.82
N GLY A 69 -20.42 -19.65 7.80
CA GLY A 69 -21.64 -19.41 8.57
C GLY A 69 -21.40 -18.64 9.89
N ALA A 70 -22.46 -18.48 10.68
CA ALA A 70 -22.40 -17.80 11.97
C ALA A 70 -21.68 -18.69 13.01
N GLY A 71 -20.69 -18.13 13.70
CA GLY A 71 -19.96 -18.82 14.75
C GLY A 71 -19.27 -17.84 15.70
N PRO A 72 -18.80 -18.31 16.87
CA PRO A 72 -18.27 -17.45 17.92
C PRO A 72 -16.98 -16.70 17.54
N HIS A 73 -16.29 -17.13 16.48
CA HIS A 73 -15.03 -16.53 16.02
C HIS A 73 -15.19 -15.68 14.75
N ARG A 74 -16.44 -15.49 14.29
CA ARG A 74 -16.78 -14.62 13.17
C ARG A 74 -17.34 -13.32 13.71
N HIS A 75 -16.70 -12.21 13.33
CA HIS A 75 -17.02 -10.87 13.80
C HIS A 75 -17.52 -10.01 12.63
N ALA A 76 -18.46 -9.10 12.87
CA ALA A 76 -18.81 -8.08 11.89
C ALA A 76 -17.58 -7.18 11.63
N LEU A 77 -17.27 -6.85 10.38
CA LEU A 77 -16.12 -5.97 10.04
C LEU A 77 -16.20 -4.62 10.75
N GLY A 78 -17.40 -4.04 10.87
CA GLY A 78 -17.60 -2.78 11.59
C GLY A 78 -17.46 -2.87 13.12
N SER A 79 -17.32 -4.06 13.69
CA SER A 79 -17.14 -4.26 15.15
C SER A 79 -15.69 -4.51 15.56
N VAL A 80 -14.76 -4.61 14.61
CA VAL A 80 -13.34 -4.84 14.86
C VAL A 80 -12.52 -3.66 14.35
N LYS A 81 -11.36 -3.45 14.95
CA LYS A 81 -10.38 -2.47 14.45
C LYS A 81 -9.42 -3.16 13.50
N LEU A 82 -9.54 -2.89 12.21
CA LEU A 82 -8.56 -3.34 11.22
C LEU A 82 -7.22 -2.62 11.42
N LEU A 83 -6.14 -3.35 11.32
CA LEU A 83 -4.78 -2.85 11.27
C LEU A 83 -4.23 -2.95 9.85
N ALA A 84 -3.04 -2.42 9.60
CA ALA A 84 -2.33 -2.79 8.39
C ALA A 84 -2.21 -4.32 8.29
N PRO A 85 -2.39 -4.92 7.11
CA PRO A 85 -2.35 -6.38 6.98
C PRO A 85 -1.05 -6.99 7.50
N VAL A 86 0.07 -6.30 7.30
CA VAL A 86 1.37 -6.56 7.92
C VAL A 86 1.82 -5.27 8.62
N PRO A 87 1.63 -5.13 9.94
CA PRO A 87 1.93 -3.88 10.65
C PRO A 87 3.40 -3.45 10.58
N VAL A 88 4.32 -4.41 10.46
CA VAL A 88 5.74 -4.15 10.27
C VAL A 88 6.27 -5.09 9.19
N PRO A 89 6.22 -4.70 7.90
CA PRO A 89 6.81 -5.47 6.81
C PRO A 89 8.31 -5.70 7.02
N ARG A 90 8.87 -6.74 6.42
CA ARG A 90 10.33 -6.99 6.52
C ARG A 90 11.15 -5.93 5.80
N GLN A 91 10.63 -5.41 4.71
CA GLN A 91 11.17 -4.28 3.94
C GLN A 91 10.03 -3.61 3.19
N ILE A 92 10.18 -2.34 2.85
CA ILE A 92 9.30 -1.63 1.92
C ILE A 92 10.17 -1.03 0.82
N ARG A 93 9.87 -1.39 -0.42
CA ARG A 93 10.40 -0.75 -1.63
C ARG A 93 9.23 -0.12 -2.35
N ASP A 94 9.36 1.16 -2.64
CA ASP A 94 8.34 1.87 -3.37
C ASP A 94 8.91 2.42 -4.67
N PHE A 95 8.15 2.20 -5.75
CA PHE A 95 8.62 2.42 -7.12
C PHE A 95 8.06 3.72 -7.70
N ASN A 96 8.67 4.19 -8.77
CA ASN A 96 8.14 5.27 -9.61
C ASN A 96 7.89 4.68 -11.01
N ASN A 97 6.62 4.38 -11.35
CA ASN A 97 6.33 3.42 -12.40
C ASN A 97 5.19 3.80 -13.37
N ALA A 98 4.52 4.94 -13.19
CA ALA A 98 3.49 5.40 -14.12
C ALA A 98 3.99 6.58 -14.96
N GLU A 99 4.00 6.46 -16.29
CA GLU A 99 4.56 7.48 -17.19
C GLU A 99 3.90 8.85 -17.01
N ASP A 100 2.56 8.90 -16.99
CA ASP A 100 1.85 10.17 -16.83
C ASP A 100 2.09 10.79 -15.46
N HIS A 101 2.23 9.99 -14.39
CA HIS A 101 2.67 10.49 -13.08
C HIS A 101 4.06 11.10 -13.17
N MET A 102 5.01 10.42 -13.81
CA MET A 102 6.38 10.93 -13.99
C MET A 102 6.45 12.22 -14.84
N ARG A 103 5.44 12.50 -15.65
CA ARG A 103 5.31 13.78 -16.38
C ARG A 103 4.66 14.85 -15.49
N ASN A 104 3.56 14.52 -14.85
CA ASN A 104 2.67 15.48 -14.22
C ASN A 104 3.11 15.88 -12.81
N ALA A 105 3.63 14.95 -12.00
CA ALA A 105 4.05 15.23 -10.65
C ALA A 105 5.26 16.19 -10.59
N PRO A 106 6.33 16.04 -11.42
CA PRO A 106 7.40 17.04 -11.45
C PRO A 106 6.93 18.42 -11.92
N ALA A 107 5.95 18.50 -12.84
CA ALA A 107 5.35 19.77 -13.21
C ALA A 107 4.63 20.41 -12.01
N GLY A 108 3.84 19.63 -11.26
CA GLY A 108 3.22 20.06 -10.02
C GLY A 108 4.22 20.48 -8.96
N MET A 109 5.37 19.79 -8.84
CA MET A 109 6.45 20.21 -7.95
C MET A 109 7.02 21.57 -8.32
N GLN A 110 7.23 21.87 -9.60
CA GLN A 110 7.70 23.20 -10.03
C GLN A 110 6.67 24.28 -9.72
N MET A 111 5.38 24.02 -9.92
CA MET A 111 4.28 24.93 -9.53
C MET A 111 4.27 25.16 -8.01
N LEU A 112 4.46 24.10 -7.22
CA LEU A 112 4.53 24.19 -5.76
C LEU A 112 5.74 25.00 -5.31
N VAL A 113 6.92 24.81 -5.90
CA VAL A 113 8.13 25.59 -5.61
C VAL A 113 7.90 27.09 -5.88
N ALA A 114 7.23 27.44 -6.99
CA ALA A 114 6.88 28.83 -7.28
C ALA A 114 5.96 29.42 -6.18
N ARG A 115 4.94 28.69 -5.75
CA ARG A 115 4.06 29.09 -4.63
C ARG A 115 4.83 29.31 -3.32
N MET A 116 5.70 28.35 -2.97
CA MET A 116 6.51 28.44 -1.74
C MET A 116 7.45 29.66 -1.75
N LYS A 117 7.88 30.11 -2.92
CA LYS A 117 8.74 31.28 -3.10
C LYS A 117 7.96 32.58 -3.29
N GLY A 118 6.62 32.56 -3.30
CA GLY A 118 5.79 33.74 -3.62
C GLY A 118 5.97 34.24 -5.04
N GLN A 119 6.39 33.39 -5.96
CA GLN A 119 6.58 33.71 -7.37
C GLN A 119 5.31 33.41 -8.18
N PRO A 120 5.15 34.03 -9.37
CA PRO A 120 4.07 33.64 -10.27
C PRO A 120 4.10 32.13 -10.55
N VAL A 121 2.96 31.47 -10.37
CA VAL A 121 2.84 30.02 -10.62
C VAL A 121 2.65 29.81 -12.12
N PRO A 122 3.54 29.05 -12.80
CA PRO A 122 3.39 28.77 -14.22
C PRO A 122 2.13 27.93 -14.46
N ALA A 123 1.50 28.06 -15.63
CA ALA A 123 0.50 27.10 -16.07
C ALA A 123 1.17 25.72 -16.27
N ARG A 124 0.46 24.64 -15.93
CA ARG A 124 1.02 23.28 -16.08
C ARG A 124 1.54 23.01 -17.49
N SER A 125 0.83 23.50 -18.51
CA SER A 125 1.21 23.37 -19.93
C SER A 125 2.52 24.10 -20.30
N GLU A 126 2.97 25.04 -19.47
CA GLU A 126 4.21 25.78 -19.69
C GLU A 126 5.42 25.08 -19.05
N VAL A 127 5.18 24.09 -18.20
CA VAL A 127 6.25 23.37 -17.50
C VAL A 127 6.73 22.21 -18.37
N GLN A 128 7.99 22.29 -18.79
CA GLN A 128 8.62 21.21 -19.56
C GLN A 128 9.21 20.17 -18.62
N VAL A 129 8.79 18.91 -18.78
CA VAL A 129 9.30 17.77 -18.02
C VAL A 129 9.84 16.73 -18.98
N SER A 130 11.10 16.33 -18.78
CA SER A 130 11.71 15.19 -19.45
C SER A 130 11.83 14.03 -18.45
N ILE A 131 11.29 12.88 -18.79
CA ILE A 131 11.48 11.66 -18.01
C ILE A 131 12.83 11.07 -18.41
N PRO A 132 13.74 10.82 -17.45
CA PRO A 132 15.01 10.17 -17.76
C PRO A 132 14.82 8.77 -18.35
N ASP A 133 15.61 8.41 -19.37
CA ASP A 133 15.51 7.10 -20.06
C ASP A 133 15.67 5.90 -19.11
N VAL A 134 16.37 6.08 -18.01
CA VAL A 134 16.55 5.04 -16.99
C VAL A 134 15.21 4.55 -16.42
N ASN A 135 14.18 5.40 -16.35
CA ASN A 135 12.86 4.99 -15.85
C ASN A 135 12.12 4.02 -16.80
N PHE A 136 12.48 4.02 -18.08
CA PHE A 136 11.93 3.08 -19.06
C PHE A 136 12.74 1.80 -19.17
N SER A 137 14.01 1.85 -18.83
CA SER A 137 14.95 0.73 -18.97
C SER A 137 15.00 -0.18 -17.74
N GLN A 138 14.69 0.35 -16.56
CA GLN A 138 14.69 -0.42 -15.31
C GLN A 138 13.72 0.18 -14.27
N PRO A 139 13.15 -0.64 -13.36
CA PRO A 139 12.34 -0.16 -12.26
C PRO A 139 13.17 0.69 -11.28
N ILE A 140 12.74 1.91 -11.02
CA ILE A 140 13.39 2.82 -10.06
C ILE A 140 12.57 2.84 -8.78
N PHE A 141 13.23 2.71 -7.63
CA PHE A 141 12.58 2.63 -6.32
C PHE A 141 13.42 3.33 -5.24
N TYR A 142 12.77 3.59 -4.11
CA TYR A 142 13.44 3.94 -2.87
C TYR A 142 13.03 2.98 -1.75
N ILE A 143 13.82 2.92 -0.68
CA ILE A 143 13.51 2.14 0.52
C ILE A 143 12.77 3.03 1.51
N SER A 144 11.53 2.67 1.82
CA SER A 144 10.70 3.41 2.76
C SER A 144 10.86 2.90 4.20
N ASN A 145 10.43 3.72 5.17
CA ASN A 145 10.46 3.37 6.58
C ASN A 145 9.39 2.32 6.91
N ARG A 146 9.81 1.11 7.23
CA ARG A 146 8.91 -0.01 7.56
C ARG A 146 8.20 0.11 8.92
N PHE A 147 8.60 1.07 9.77
CA PHE A 147 8.07 1.23 11.13
C PHE A 147 6.97 2.28 11.25
N ASN A 148 6.64 2.97 10.16
CA ASN A 148 5.60 4.00 10.13
C ASN A 148 4.29 3.55 9.46
N VAL A 149 4.08 2.23 9.36
CA VAL A 149 2.91 1.64 8.68
C VAL A 149 1.67 1.72 9.56
N VAL A 150 0.56 2.16 8.98
CA VAL A 150 -0.77 2.19 9.60
C VAL A 150 -1.82 1.50 8.73
N GLY A 151 -2.92 1.08 9.34
CA GLY A 151 -4.04 0.45 8.65
C GLY A 151 -5.14 1.43 8.26
N THR A 152 -6.22 0.88 7.71
CA THR A 152 -7.44 1.64 7.42
C THR A 152 -8.04 2.22 8.71
N GLU A 153 -8.71 3.37 8.61
CA GLU A 153 -9.29 4.15 9.72
C GLU A 153 -8.27 4.71 10.74
N ALA A 154 -6.98 4.43 10.59
CA ALA A 154 -5.96 5.08 11.40
C ALA A 154 -5.81 6.55 11.00
N THR A 155 -5.70 7.43 11.98
CA THR A 155 -5.41 8.84 11.72
C THR A 155 -3.97 8.98 11.24
N VAL A 156 -3.80 9.61 10.08
CA VAL A 156 -2.48 9.94 9.55
C VAL A 156 -2.05 11.30 10.08
N GLU A 157 -0.87 11.35 10.67
CA GLU A 157 -0.32 12.55 11.30
C GLU A 157 0.42 13.39 10.26
N TRP A 158 -0.18 14.53 9.88
CA TRP A 158 0.49 15.52 9.06
C TRP A 158 1.59 16.20 9.89
N PRO A 159 2.87 16.05 9.53
CA PRO A 159 3.98 16.53 10.35
C PRO A 159 3.96 18.04 10.52
N SER A 160 4.25 18.52 11.74
CA SER A 160 4.26 19.96 12.06
C SER A 160 5.30 20.77 11.29
N TYR A 161 6.29 20.13 10.69
CA TYR A 161 7.33 20.75 9.87
C TYR A 161 6.94 20.98 8.41
N SER A 162 5.76 20.47 7.97
CA SER A 162 5.29 20.58 6.60
C SER A 162 4.04 21.46 6.47
N GLU A 163 4.01 22.28 5.44
CA GLU A 163 2.85 23.09 5.07
C GLU A 163 2.08 22.48 3.89
N TRP A 164 2.70 21.56 3.14
CA TRP A 164 2.16 20.96 1.93
C TRP A 164 2.13 19.45 2.05
N PHE A 165 0.95 18.94 2.39
CA PHE A 165 0.72 17.53 2.62
C PHE A 165 -0.06 16.91 1.47
N ASP A 166 0.33 15.70 1.08
CA ASP A 166 -0.18 15.03 -0.10
C ASP A 166 -0.40 13.54 0.18
N TYR A 167 -1.22 12.94 -0.64
CA TYR A 167 -1.45 11.50 -0.74
C TYR A 167 -0.83 10.96 -2.02
N GLU A 168 -0.59 9.66 -2.08
CA GLU A 168 -0.22 8.93 -3.29
C GLU A 168 -1.02 7.64 -3.37
N GLY A 169 -1.99 7.62 -4.31
CA GLY A 169 -2.85 6.47 -4.54
C GLY A 169 -2.12 5.37 -5.28
N GLU A 170 -1.80 4.30 -4.54
CA GLU A 170 -1.00 3.17 -4.98
C GLU A 170 -1.62 1.85 -4.55
N PHE A 171 -1.09 0.78 -5.09
CA PHE A 171 -1.22 -0.55 -4.52
C PHE A 171 0.14 -1.22 -4.50
N GLY A 172 0.21 -2.42 -3.94
CA GLY A 172 1.45 -3.16 -3.94
C GLY A 172 1.22 -4.61 -3.57
N PHE A 173 2.30 -5.36 -3.52
CA PHE A 173 2.25 -6.77 -3.22
C PHE A 173 3.29 -7.16 -2.17
N PHE A 174 3.01 -8.26 -1.48
CA PHE A 174 3.95 -8.89 -0.55
C PHE A 174 4.64 -10.08 -1.22
N ILE A 175 5.94 -10.24 -0.94
CA ILE A 175 6.70 -11.43 -1.31
C ILE A 175 6.22 -12.59 -0.45
N GLY A 176 5.70 -13.64 -1.08
CA GLY A 176 5.24 -14.89 -0.43
C GLY A 176 6.25 -16.03 -0.50
N LYS A 177 7.22 -15.93 -1.40
CA LYS A 177 8.31 -16.88 -1.56
C LYS A 177 9.62 -16.14 -1.80
N GLY A 178 10.55 -16.26 -0.88
CA GLY A 178 11.89 -15.67 -1.04
C GLY A 178 12.68 -16.29 -2.19
N GLY A 179 13.72 -15.57 -2.63
CA GLY A 179 14.60 -16.07 -3.70
C GLY A 179 15.61 -15.03 -4.14
N LYS A 180 16.54 -15.50 -4.97
CA LYS A 180 17.60 -14.68 -5.59
C LYS A 180 17.66 -15.04 -7.08
N ASN A 181 17.95 -14.06 -7.93
CA ASN A 181 18.02 -14.24 -9.38
C ASN A 181 16.72 -14.87 -9.96
N ILE A 182 15.59 -14.32 -9.54
CA ILE A 182 14.27 -14.81 -9.94
C ILE A 182 14.02 -14.37 -11.38
N SER A 183 13.72 -15.31 -12.27
CA SER A 183 13.34 -14.96 -13.63
C SER A 183 11.99 -14.26 -13.68
N LYS A 184 11.76 -13.39 -14.67
CA LYS A 184 10.45 -12.78 -14.90
C LYS A 184 9.32 -13.83 -15.04
N ALA A 185 9.61 -14.98 -15.66
CA ALA A 185 8.65 -16.07 -15.85
C ALA A 185 8.27 -16.76 -14.52
N ASP A 186 9.18 -16.79 -13.54
CA ASP A 186 8.93 -17.38 -12.23
C ASP A 186 8.40 -16.38 -11.21
N ALA A 187 8.55 -15.08 -11.45
CA ALA A 187 8.17 -14.01 -10.53
C ALA A 187 6.72 -14.10 -10.00
N PRO A 188 5.69 -14.48 -10.78
CA PRO A 188 4.33 -14.61 -10.25
C PRO A 188 4.21 -15.60 -9.09
N LYS A 189 5.07 -16.63 -9.03
CA LYS A 189 5.11 -17.63 -7.94
C LYS A 189 5.66 -17.08 -6.62
N HIS A 190 6.22 -15.87 -6.66
CA HIS A 190 6.79 -15.18 -5.50
C HIS A 190 5.84 -14.15 -4.87
N ILE A 191 4.71 -13.86 -5.52
CA ILE A 191 3.70 -12.91 -5.03
C ILE A 191 2.73 -13.62 -4.10
N PHE A 192 2.61 -13.16 -2.85
CA PHE A 192 1.61 -13.66 -1.88
C PHE A 192 0.22 -13.10 -2.16
N GLY A 193 0.14 -11.79 -2.38
CA GLY A 193 -1.10 -11.08 -2.60
C GLY A 193 -0.91 -9.57 -2.58
N TYR A 194 -1.99 -8.86 -2.85
CA TYR A 194 -2.03 -7.43 -3.11
C TYR A 194 -2.80 -6.68 -2.02
N THR A 195 -2.40 -5.44 -1.77
CA THR A 195 -3.12 -4.51 -0.86
C THR A 195 -3.07 -3.09 -1.41
N VAL A 196 -4.01 -2.25 -1.01
CA VAL A 196 -3.93 -0.82 -1.31
C VAL A 196 -2.82 -0.19 -0.46
N PHE A 197 -2.13 0.77 -1.03
CA PHE A 197 -1.07 1.52 -0.39
C PHE A 197 -1.27 3.02 -0.63
N ASN A 198 -1.01 3.83 0.38
CA ASN A 198 -0.98 5.27 0.27
C ASN A 198 0.31 5.78 0.89
N ASP A 199 1.22 6.28 0.04
CA ASP A 199 2.52 6.83 0.43
C ASP A 199 2.38 8.33 0.70
N PHE A 200 1.91 8.67 1.89
CA PHE A 200 1.73 10.07 2.28
C PHE A 200 3.02 10.86 2.24
N SER A 201 2.92 12.11 1.78
CA SER A 201 4.08 12.92 1.41
C SER A 201 4.03 14.32 2.03
N ALA A 202 5.07 14.68 2.77
CA ALA A 202 5.36 16.06 3.16
C ALA A 202 6.15 16.73 2.03
N ARG A 203 5.45 17.31 1.03
CA ARG A 203 6.02 17.70 -0.27
C ARG A 203 7.10 18.78 -0.19
N ASP A 204 6.89 19.81 0.64
CA ASP A 204 7.88 20.86 0.86
C ASP A 204 9.18 20.31 1.47
N LYS A 205 9.07 19.30 2.33
CA LYS A 205 10.23 18.61 2.88
C LYS A 205 10.90 17.71 1.84
N GLN A 206 10.10 16.93 1.11
CA GLN A 206 10.57 16.06 0.04
C GLN A 206 11.35 16.83 -1.03
N ILE A 207 10.81 17.97 -1.52
CA ILE A 207 11.47 18.82 -2.53
C ILE A 207 12.88 19.20 -2.08
N ARG A 208 13.06 19.68 -0.83
CA ARG A 208 14.37 20.05 -0.31
C ARG A 208 15.32 18.87 -0.18
N GLU A 209 14.82 17.73 0.25
CA GLU A 209 15.67 16.55 0.48
C GLU A 209 16.16 15.92 -0.84
N MET A 210 15.33 15.97 -1.88
CA MET A 210 15.72 15.47 -3.20
C MET A 210 16.86 16.27 -3.83
N GLU A 211 17.07 17.54 -3.45
CA GLU A 211 18.28 18.29 -3.83
C GLU A 211 19.56 17.62 -3.32
N GLY A 212 19.49 16.89 -2.19
CA GLY A 212 20.59 16.11 -1.62
C GLY A 212 20.87 14.78 -2.35
N ARG A 213 20.04 14.38 -3.31
CA ARG A 213 20.17 13.19 -4.17
C ARG A 213 20.22 11.84 -3.42
N MET A 214 19.66 11.78 -2.21
CA MET A 214 19.53 10.56 -1.40
C MET A 214 18.10 10.02 -1.34
N GLY A 215 17.17 10.62 -2.11
CA GLY A 215 15.77 10.28 -2.16
C GLY A 215 14.89 11.06 -1.16
N PRO A 216 13.59 10.70 -1.08
CA PRO A 216 12.58 11.51 -0.40
C PRO A 216 12.55 11.31 1.13
N THR A 217 13.60 10.92 1.74
CA THR A 217 13.84 10.52 3.12
C THR A 217 12.77 10.95 4.15
N LYS A 218 12.94 12.12 4.82
CA LYS A 218 12.04 12.58 5.89
C LYS A 218 10.70 13.11 5.36
N GLY A 219 10.64 13.44 4.07
CA GLY A 219 9.40 13.78 3.37
C GLY A 219 8.40 12.63 3.29
N LYS A 220 8.86 11.39 3.49
CA LYS A 220 8.09 10.13 3.43
C LYS A 220 8.16 9.29 4.71
N SER A 221 9.20 9.49 5.55
CA SER A 221 9.50 8.61 6.69
C SER A 221 8.97 9.11 8.03
N PHE A 222 7.97 9.99 8.05
CA PHE A 222 7.30 10.42 9.28
C PHE A 222 6.37 9.32 9.81
N ASP A 223 6.06 9.35 11.09
CA ASP A 223 5.14 8.40 11.70
C ASP A 223 3.79 8.43 10.97
N THR A 224 3.18 7.26 10.78
CA THR A 224 1.92 7.06 10.04
C THR A 224 1.97 7.38 8.53
N GLY A 225 3.16 7.64 7.97
CA GLY A 225 3.31 8.06 6.56
C GLY A 225 2.98 6.98 5.52
N ASN A 226 3.06 5.71 5.89
CA ASN A 226 2.71 4.58 5.02
C ASN A 226 1.37 3.97 5.46
N ALA A 227 0.30 4.14 4.71
CA ALA A 227 -0.95 3.48 4.99
C ALA A 227 -1.16 2.26 4.08
N MET A 228 -1.54 1.10 4.64
CA MET A 228 -1.77 -0.15 3.91
C MET A 228 -3.06 -0.82 4.36
N GLY A 229 -3.83 -1.36 3.41
CA GLY A 229 -5.05 -2.08 3.72
C GLY A 229 -6.10 -2.04 2.62
N PRO A 230 -7.36 -2.36 2.93
CA PRO A 230 -7.85 -2.80 4.25
C PRO A 230 -7.43 -4.22 4.61
N TRP A 231 -7.05 -5.03 3.63
CA TRP A 231 -6.60 -6.43 3.74
C TRP A 231 -5.67 -6.80 2.58
N ILE A 232 -5.11 -8.00 2.62
CA ILE A 232 -4.42 -8.62 1.49
C ILE A 232 -5.43 -9.48 0.72
N VAL A 233 -5.47 -9.33 -0.60
CA VAL A 233 -6.13 -10.24 -1.53
C VAL A 233 -5.08 -11.18 -2.10
N THR A 234 -5.20 -12.48 -1.90
CA THR A 234 -4.21 -13.45 -2.38
C THR A 234 -4.08 -13.42 -3.91
N ALA A 235 -2.89 -13.68 -4.42
CA ALA A 235 -2.55 -13.49 -5.83
C ALA A 235 -3.45 -14.26 -6.80
N ASP A 236 -3.95 -15.43 -6.40
CA ASP A 236 -4.88 -16.25 -7.21
C ASP A 236 -6.24 -15.57 -7.49
N GLU A 237 -6.66 -14.60 -6.67
CA GLU A 237 -7.89 -13.82 -6.89
C GLU A 237 -7.71 -12.62 -7.82
N ILE A 238 -6.47 -12.22 -8.12
CA ILE A 238 -6.15 -11.12 -9.02
C ILE A 238 -5.19 -11.61 -10.10
N PRO A 239 -5.69 -12.34 -11.10
CA PRO A 239 -4.84 -12.94 -12.13
C PRO A 239 -4.20 -11.90 -13.06
N ASN A 240 -4.76 -10.69 -13.13
CA ASN A 240 -4.21 -9.57 -13.89
C ASN A 240 -4.16 -8.31 -13.02
N SER A 241 -2.99 -8.03 -12.45
CA SER A 241 -2.76 -6.84 -11.62
C SER A 241 -2.61 -5.54 -12.45
N ARG A 242 -2.56 -5.64 -13.78
CA ARG A 242 -2.41 -4.50 -14.71
C ARG A 242 -3.73 -4.05 -15.34
N ASP A 243 -4.85 -4.42 -14.77
CA ASP A 243 -6.17 -4.06 -15.30
C ASP A 243 -7.17 -3.83 -14.14
N LEU A 244 -6.74 -3.03 -13.18
CA LEU A 244 -7.57 -2.65 -12.03
C LEU A 244 -7.90 -1.17 -12.14
N LYS A 245 -9.18 -0.83 -11.94
CA LYS A 245 -9.59 0.58 -11.77
C LYS A 245 -9.12 1.10 -10.43
N VAL A 246 -8.74 2.38 -10.43
CA VAL A 246 -8.24 3.09 -9.25
C VAL A 246 -9.05 4.36 -9.10
N GLN A 247 -9.54 4.64 -7.89
CA GLN A 247 -10.22 5.89 -7.59
C GLN A 247 -9.73 6.44 -6.25
N VAL A 248 -9.43 7.73 -6.24
CA VAL A 248 -9.11 8.46 -5.01
C VAL A 248 -10.19 9.48 -4.72
N ARG A 249 -10.69 9.49 -3.49
CA ARG A 249 -11.67 10.46 -3.01
C ARG A 249 -11.14 11.19 -1.79
N VAL A 250 -11.41 12.49 -1.72
CA VAL A 250 -11.17 13.31 -0.51
C VAL A 250 -12.51 13.86 -0.05
N ASN A 251 -12.92 13.55 1.18
CA ASN A 251 -14.23 13.88 1.74
C ASN A 251 -15.41 13.44 0.84
N GLY A 252 -15.25 12.29 0.18
CA GLY A 252 -16.25 11.73 -0.75
C GLY A 252 -16.22 12.31 -2.16
N GLU A 253 -15.45 13.37 -2.42
CA GLU A 253 -15.28 13.96 -3.76
C GLU A 253 -14.15 13.24 -4.50
N VAL A 254 -14.37 12.85 -5.76
CA VAL A 254 -13.34 12.21 -6.60
C VAL A 254 -12.27 13.23 -6.98
N TRP A 255 -11.02 12.94 -6.61
CA TRP A 255 -9.84 13.73 -6.96
C TRP A 255 -8.93 13.02 -7.95
N GLY A 256 -8.99 11.68 -8.02
CA GLY A 256 -8.24 10.87 -8.99
C GLY A 256 -9.08 9.70 -9.49
N ASP A 257 -8.96 9.41 -10.78
CA ASP A 257 -9.57 8.26 -11.45
C ASP A 257 -8.56 7.72 -12.47
N SER A 258 -8.16 6.47 -12.35
CA SER A 258 -7.02 5.91 -13.05
C SER A 258 -7.13 4.40 -13.24
N SER A 259 -6.07 3.80 -13.79
CA SER A 259 -5.94 2.36 -13.96
C SER A 259 -4.50 1.91 -13.78
N THR A 260 -4.32 0.71 -13.27
CA THR A 260 -3.01 0.06 -13.17
C THR A 260 -2.39 -0.28 -14.52
N SER A 261 -3.15 -0.17 -15.61
CA SER A 261 -2.64 -0.35 -16.98
C SER A 261 -1.59 0.68 -17.39
N SER A 262 -1.51 1.81 -16.68
CA SER A 262 -0.51 2.87 -16.90
C SER A 262 0.90 2.53 -16.38
N MET A 263 1.09 1.43 -15.65
CA MET A 263 2.40 1.01 -15.18
C MET A 263 3.33 0.63 -16.35
N ILE A 264 4.54 1.16 -16.34
CA ILE A 264 5.59 0.86 -17.33
C ILE A 264 6.12 -0.56 -17.10
N HIS A 265 6.61 -0.82 -15.90
CA HIS A 265 7.16 -2.11 -15.49
C HIS A 265 6.09 -2.94 -14.79
N SER A 266 6.00 -4.23 -15.11
CA SER A 266 5.15 -5.17 -14.39
C SER A 266 5.78 -5.52 -13.02
N PHE A 267 4.99 -6.12 -12.13
CA PHE A 267 5.53 -6.62 -10.86
C PHE A 267 6.56 -7.73 -11.06
N GLU A 268 6.44 -8.47 -12.14
CA GLU A 268 7.42 -9.47 -12.54
C GLU A 268 8.75 -8.83 -12.94
N ASP A 269 8.72 -7.67 -13.60
CA ASP A 269 9.93 -6.89 -13.91
C ASP A 269 10.60 -6.39 -12.64
N MET A 270 9.83 -5.89 -11.68
CA MET A 270 10.32 -5.41 -10.39
C MET A 270 10.99 -6.55 -9.60
N ILE A 271 10.34 -7.72 -9.51
CA ILE A 271 10.89 -8.90 -8.82
C ILE A 271 12.19 -9.35 -9.49
N ALA A 272 12.19 -9.47 -10.81
CA ALA A 272 13.36 -9.92 -11.56
C ALA A 272 14.54 -8.95 -11.37
N TYR A 273 14.29 -7.65 -11.50
CA TYR A 273 15.30 -6.61 -11.34
C TYR A 273 15.89 -6.59 -9.93
N ILE A 274 15.05 -6.53 -8.90
CA ILE A 274 15.54 -6.44 -7.52
C ILE A 274 16.25 -7.73 -7.09
N SER A 275 15.75 -8.90 -7.52
CA SER A 275 16.33 -10.17 -7.11
C SER A 275 17.67 -10.49 -7.79
N GLU A 276 18.08 -9.72 -8.80
CA GLU A 276 19.40 -9.88 -9.45
C GLU A 276 20.50 -9.61 -8.45
N CYS A 277 21.25 -10.65 -8.10
CA CYS A 277 22.30 -10.63 -7.07
C CYS A 277 21.84 -10.21 -5.66
N GLU A 278 20.56 -10.00 -5.41
CA GLU A 278 19.95 -9.66 -4.11
C GLU A 278 18.92 -10.73 -3.70
N THR A 279 18.91 -11.12 -2.42
CA THR A 279 17.93 -12.09 -1.91
C THR A 279 16.68 -11.35 -1.44
N LEU A 280 15.53 -11.66 -2.05
CA LEU A 280 14.22 -11.26 -1.55
C LEU A 280 13.77 -12.18 -0.42
N HIS A 281 13.14 -11.59 0.60
CA HIS A 281 12.62 -12.31 1.75
C HIS A 281 11.09 -12.28 1.78
N VAL A 282 10.48 -13.35 2.27
CA VAL A 282 9.04 -13.41 2.53
C VAL A 282 8.61 -12.23 3.39
N GLY A 283 7.46 -11.59 3.09
CA GLY A 283 6.95 -10.44 3.83
C GLY A 283 7.61 -9.10 3.50
N GLU A 284 8.48 -9.01 2.51
CA GLU A 284 8.86 -7.74 1.91
C GLU A 284 7.68 -7.19 1.09
N PHE A 285 7.48 -5.88 1.11
CA PHE A 285 6.44 -5.17 0.39
C PHE A 285 7.01 -4.33 -0.75
N PHE A 286 6.38 -4.39 -1.91
CA PHE A 286 6.71 -3.60 -3.09
C PHE A 286 5.50 -2.74 -3.45
N GLY A 287 5.61 -1.42 -3.29
CA GLY A 287 4.63 -0.43 -3.75
C GLY A 287 4.75 -0.19 -5.25
N SER A 288 3.63 -0.02 -5.93
CA SER A 288 3.60 0.14 -7.38
C SER A 288 4.18 1.46 -7.88
N GLY A 289 4.29 2.44 -7.01
CA GLY A 289 4.36 3.85 -7.38
C GLY A 289 2.97 4.41 -7.66
N THR A 290 2.85 5.72 -7.52
CA THR A 290 1.60 6.45 -7.66
C THR A 290 0.96 6.24 -9.03
N MET A 291 -0.33 5.85 -9.05
CA MET A 291 -1.09 5.81 -10.29
C MET A 291 -1.31 7.21 -10.85
N ALA A 292 -1.33 7.32 -12.17
CA ALA A 292 -1.48 8.60 -12.86
C ALA A 292 -2.73 9.36 -12.39
N GLY A 293 -2.59 10.64 -12.04
CA GLY A 293 -3.68 11.48 -11.54
C GLY A 293 -4.08 11.23 -10.08
N CYS A 294 -3.37 10.37 -9.35
CA CYS A 294 -3.73 9.96 -7.99
C CYS A 294 -2.86 10.61 -6.91
N CYS A 295 -2.46 11.88 -7.09
CA CYS A 295 -1.86 12.72 -6.03
C CYS A 295 -2.19 14.20 -6.23
N SER A 296 -2.03 15.01 -5.17
CA SER A 296 -2.29 16.47 -5.19
C SER A 296 -1.41 17.22 -6.17
N LEU A 297 -0.16 16.80 -6.36
CA LEU A 297 0.75 17.41 -7.35
C LEU A 297 0.16 17.37 -8.77
N GLU A 298 -0.58 16.33 -9.11
CA GLU A 298 -1.13 16.16 -10.45
C GLU A 298 -2.45 16.89 -10.65
N CYS A 299 -3.34 16.89 -9.65
CA CYS A 299 -4.64 17.57 -9.72
C CYS A 299 -4.62 19.02 -9.23
N ASP A 300 -3.52 19.48 -8.63
CA ASP A 300 -3.34 20.80 -8.01
C ASP A 300 -4.39 21.12 -6.92
N ARG A 301 -4.84 20.11 -6.21
CA ARG A 301 -5.80 20.17 -5.10
C ARG A 301 -5.12 19.66 -3.84
N TRP A 302 -5.09 20.46 -2.77
CA TRP A 302 -4.26 20.18 -1.61
C TRP A 302 -5.11 19.82 -0.39
N MET A 303 -4.63 18.83 0.35
CA MET A 303 -5.27 18.36 1.58
C MET A 303 -5.29 19.43 2.67
N LYS A 304 -6.28 19.35 3.54
CA LYS A 304 -6.48 20.20 4.71
C LYS A 304 -6.53 19.37 5.99
N ASP A 305 -6.27 20.00 7.13
CA ASP A 305 -6.45 19.37 8.43
C ASP A 305 -7.89 18.87 8.60
N GLY A 306 -8.07 17.63 8.96
CA GLY A 306 -9.37 16.99 9.12
C GLY A 306 -9.93 16.34 7.86
N ASP A 307 -9.27 16.44 6.72
CA ASP A 307 -9.69 15.71 5.51
C ASP A 307 -9.64 14.19 5.73
N VAL A 308 -10.52 13.50 5.01
CA VAL A 308 -10.56 12.05 4.95
C VAL A 308 -10.26 11.62 3.52
N ILE A 309 -9.19 10.84 3.35
CA ILE A 309 -8.80 10.27 2.08
C ILE A 309 -9.25 8.83 1.97
N GLU A 310 -9.75 8.46 0.79
CA GLU A 310 -10.09 7.09 0.41
C GLU A 310 -9.36 6.74 -0.89
N VAL A 311 -8.61 5.65 -0.86
CA VAL A 311 -7.97 5.07 -2.04
C VAL A 311 -8.61 3.72 -2.29
N GLU A 312 -9.26 3.58 -3.44
CA GLU A 312 -9.96 2.37 -3.85
C GLU A 312 -9.26 1.72 -5.04
N PHE A 313 -8.98 0.43 -4.91
CA PHE A 313 -8.57 -0.42 -6.03
C PHE A 313 -9.61 -1.50 -6.24
N GLU A 314 -10.03 -1.64 -7.50
CA GLU A 314 -10.95 -2.69 -7.92
C GLU A 314 -10.47 -4.05 -7.43
N ARG A 315 -11.40 -4.92 -6.96
CA ARG A 315 -11.16 -6.24 -6.36
C ARG A 315 -10.42 -6.26 -5.03
N ILE A 316 -9.68 -5.21 -4.66
CA ILE A 316 -8.98 -5.15 -3.37
C ILE A 316 -9.90 -4.55 -2.32
N GLY A 317 -10.31 -3.29 -2.49
CA GLY A 317 -11.17 -2.58 -1.55
C GLY A 317 -10.74 -1.14 -1.35
N VAL A 318 -11.19 -0.55 -0.25
CA VAL A 318 -10.99 0.85 0.09
C VAL A 318 -10.08 0.97 1.32
N LEU A 319 -8.95 1.67 1.16
CA LEU A 319 -8.13 2.15 2.26
C LEU A 319 -8.58 3.57 2.61
N ARG A 320 -9.03 3.79 3.84
CA ARG A 320 -9.60 5.05 4.30
C ARG A 320 -8.84 5.58 5.50
N ASN A 321 -8.37 6.83 5.42
CA ASN A 321 -7.62 7.45 6.51
C ASN A 321 -8.04 8.90 6.73
N PRO A 322 -8.44 9.28 7.95
CA PRO A 322 -8.51 10.67 8.35
C PRO A 322 -7.10 11.25 8.55
N VAL A 323 -6.95 12.53 8.22
CA VAL A 323 -5.67 13.26 8.34
C VAL A 323 -5.77 14.27 9.47
N LYS A 324 -4.73 14.38 10.29
CA LYS A 324 -4.64 15.34 11.38
C LYS A 324 -3.31 16.06 11.38
N ARG A 325 -3.34 17.38 11.22
CA ARG A 325 -2.14 18.21 11.30
C ARG A 325 -1.66 18.34 12.74
N LEU A 326 -0.40 17.99 12.97
CA LEU A 326 0.24 18.19 14.27
C LEU A 326 0.55 19.67 14.48
N LYS A 327 0.30 20.15 15.70
CA LYS A 327 0.71 21.50 16.11
C LYS A 327 2.22 21.53 16.36
N LYS A 328 2.85 22.68 16.05
CA LYS A 328 4.25 22.95 16.43
C LYS A 328 4.38 23.06 17.94
#